data_aa96511684ed6d09cc7c30a02e2587d9
#
_entry.id   aa96511684ed6d09cc7c30a02e2587d9
#
_cell.length_a   1.000
_cell.length_b   1.000
_cell.length_c   1.000
_cell.angle_alpha   90.00
_cell.angle_beta   90.00
_cell.angle_gamma   90.00
#
_symmetry.space_group_name_H-M   'P 1'
#
loop_
_entity.id
_entity.type
_entity.pdbx_description
1 polymer ?
#
loop_
_entity_poly.entity_id
_entity_poly.type
_entity_poly.pdbx_seq_one_letter_code
_entity_poly.pdbx_strand_id
1 'polypeptide(L)'
;MEYPIALWNSKMQSKLEKGYVEVKKSAMPISKPSDIKITNPEVKSLVKFLLKAAKTHIEASYKVGAGEVSQGQIVTAQSLIDKAYRLLRSGNHTQSSLNDILRELYTVIPRRMTDTRKYFLQQTYQDAFVTELLQAEQNLLDTLASQTKTKPAKITLDTLGLEITPASQKDRDLIAKKTDFKVGTNRIFKVTNKATEQAFKKGRKTKLLYHGTRNCNWMAVLQQGLKIRPQGVQTTGSLFGDAIYFANKARKSIGYTSLRGSYWAG
;
A
#
# COMPACT_ATOMS: atom_id res chain seq x y z
N MET A 1 -18.45 30.18 14.79
CA MET A 1 -17.75 30.62 16.01
C MET A 1 -16.26 30.72 15.67
N GLU A 2 -15.75 31.94 15.54
CA GLU A 2 -14.32 32.17 15.33
C GLU A 2 -13.59 32.00 16.66
N TYR A 3 -12.54 31.19 16.68
CA TYR A 3 -11.74 30.96 17.87
C TYR A 3 -10.81 32.18 18.06
N PRO A 4 -10.77 32.83 19.24
CA PRO A 4 -9.88 33.98 19.44
C PRO A 4 -8.41 33.62 19.22
N ILE A 5 -7.71 34.42 18.42
CA ILE A 5 -6.28 34.18 18.04
C ILE A 5 -5.40 34.04 19.28
N ALA A 6 -5.64 34.80 20.35
CA ALA A 6 -4.89 34.70 21.59
C ALA A 6 -5.02 33.31 22.26
N LEU A 7 -6.21 32.73 22.23
CA LEU A 7 -6.46 31.37 22.78
C LEU A 7 -5.83 30.28 21.92
N TRP A 8 -5.78 30.51 20.60
CA TRP A 8 -5.07 29.60 19.67
C TRP A 8 -3.56 29.62 19.95
N ASN A 9 -2.95 30.78 20.05
CA ASN A 9 -1.52 30.92 20.30
C ASN A 9 -1.10 30.30 21.66
N SER A 10 -1.89 30.52 22.71
CA SER A 10 -1.67 29.87 24.01
C SER A 10 -1.74 28.36 23.94
N LYS A 11 -2.72 27.80 23.22
CA LYS A 11 -2.84 26.34 23.01
C LYS A 11 -1.67 25.79 22.18
N MET A 12 -1.24 26.51 21.15
CA MET A 12 -0.08 26.12 20.34
C MET A 12 1.19 26.08 21.18
N GLN A 13 1.45 27.11 21.98
CA GLN A 13 2.59 27.18 22.87
C GLN A 13 2.61 26.02 23.86
N SER A 14 1.48 25.76 24.54
CA SER A 14 1.33 24.60 25.43
C SER A 14 1.55 23.24 24.75
N LYS A 15 1.29 23.13 23.45
CA LYS A 15 1.57 21.91 22.69
C LYS A 15 3.07 21.78 22.38
N LEU A 16 3.71 22.88 21.97
CA LEU A 16 5.15 22.91 21.70
C LEU A 16 5.96 22.55 22.95
N GLU A 17 5.59 23.11 24.11
CA GLU A 17 6.20 22.78 25.42
C GLU A 17 6.05 21.30 25.80
N LYS A 18 5.01 20.64 25.33
CA LYS A 18 4.77 19.20 25.49
C LYS A 18 5.47 18.33 24.43
N GLY A 19 6.38 18.91 23.64
CA GLY A 19 7.15 18.20 22.61
C GLY A 19 6.39 17.95 21.29
N TYR A 20 5.25 18.60 21.08
CA TYR A 20 4.60 18.55 19.75
C TYR A 20 5.35 19.45 18.78
N VAL A 21 5.58 18.98 17.57
CA VAL A 21 6.22 19.76 16.51
C VAL A 21 5.15 20.31 15.57
N GLU A 22 5.23 21.60 15.26
CA GLU A 22 4.37 22.21 14.26
C GLU A 22 4.72 21.66 12.88
N VAL A 23 3.80 20.92 12.28
CA VAL A 23 3.90 20.52 10.87
C VAL A 23 3.41 21.67 10.02
N LYS A 24 4.31 22.52 9.53
CA LYS A 24 3.97 23.54 8.54
C LYS A 24 3.45 22.84 7.28
N LYS A 25 2.16 22.96 7.02
CA LYS A 25 1.61 22.61 5.70
C LYS A 25 2.30 23.50 4.69
N SER A 26 3.28 22.97 3.98
CA SER A 26 3.70 23.57 2.73
C SER A 26 2.47 23.58 1.82
N ALA A 27 1.93 24.75 1.54
CA ALA A 27 0.88 24.93 0.57
C ALA A 27 1.47 24.64 -0.82
N MET A 28 1.64 23.37 -1.14
CA MET A 28 1.93 22.99 -2.51
C MET A 28 0.65 23.21 -3.33
N PRO A 29 0.75 23.79 -4.52
CA PRO A 29 -0.40 24.00 -5.39
C PRO A 29 -1.09 22.66 -5.61
N ILE A 30 -2.41 22.63 -5.41
CA ILE A 30 -3.29 21.52 -5.75
C ILE A 30 -2.99 21.16 -7.19
N SER A 31 -2.25 20.09 -7.41
CA SER A 31 -1.92 19.64 -8.77
C SER A 31 -3.25 19.31 -9.46
N LYS A 32 -3.50 19.97 -10.62
CA LYS A 32 -4.65 19.64 -11.47
C LYS A 32 -4.68 18.12 -11.67
N PRO A 33 -5.88 17.50 -11.72
CA PRO A 33 -5.99 16.07 -11.99
C PRO A 33 -5.17 15.72 -13.23
N SER A 34 -4.25 14.76 -13.10
CA SER A 34 -3.43 14.32 -14.24
C SER A 34 -4.33 13.79 -15.34
N ASP A 35 -4.16 14.28 -16.57
CA ASP A 35 -4.93 13.79 -17.71
C ASP A 35 -4.47 12.36 -18.05
N ILE A 36 -5.43 11.41 -18.06
CA ILE A 36 -5.13 10.01 -18.38
C ILE A 36 -5.26 9.81 -19.88
N LYS A 37 -4.11 9.73 -20.55
CA LYS A 37 -3.98 9.49 -21.98
C LYS A 37 -3.68 8.03 -22.28
N ILE A 38 -4.73 7.21 -22.21
CA ILE A 38 -4.73 5.79 -22.57
C ILE A 38 -5.81 5.61 -23.63
N THR A 39 -5.42 5.08 -24.77
CA THR A 39 -6.28 4.97 -25.97
C THR A 39 -7.37 3.92 -25.78
N ASN A 40 -7.03 2.73 -25.23
CA ASN A 40 -8.00 1.67 -25.03
C ASN A 40 -8.96 2.03 -23.88
N PRO A 41 -10.28 2.10 -24.10
CA PRO A 41 -11.24 2.55 -23.09
C PRO A 41 -11.36 1.61 -21.88
N GLU A 42 -11.22 0.30 -22.06
CA GLU A 42 -11.27 -0.67 -20.96
C GLU A 42 -10.04 -0.55 -20.07
N VAL A 43 -8.85 -0.43 -20.67
CA VAL A 43 -7.59 -0.22 -19.95
C VAL A 43 -7.60 1.13 -19.22
N LYS A 44 -8.11 2.18 -19.88
CA LYS A 44 -8.29 3.51 -19.26
C LYS A 44 -9.22 3.43 -18.04
N SER A 45 -10.30 2.68 -18.15
CA SER A 45 -11.25 2.45 -17.04
C SER A 45 -10.58 1.70 -15.87
N LEU A 46 -9.83 0.64 -16.17
CA LEU A 46 -9.05 -0.11 -15.16
C LEU A 46 -8.07 0.81 -14.42
N VAL A 47 -7.23 1.55 -15.16
CA VAL A 47 -6.23 2.43 -14.55
C VAL A 47 -6.89 3.52 -13.71
N LYS A 48 -7.97 4.15 -14.19
CA LYS A 48 -8.75 5.11 -13.40
C LYS A 48 -9.27 4.50 -12.09
N PHE A 49 -9.81 3.29 -12.16
CA PHE A 49 -10.33 2.58 -11.00
C PHE A 49 -9.22 2.31 -9.96
N LEU A 50 -8.08 1.78 -10.39
CA LEU A 50 -6.97 1.44 -9.49
C LEU A 50 -6.35 2.70 -8.85
N LEU A 51 -6.15 3.77 -9.62
CA LEU A 51 -5.66 5.05 -9.10
C LEU A 51 -6.64 5.67 -8.10
N LYS A 52 -7.95 5.61 -8.40
CA LYS A 52 -8.99 6.08 -7.46
C LYS A 52 -9.00 5.27 -6.17
N ALA A 53 -8.91 3.94 -6.25
CA ALA A 53 -8.88 3.07 -5.07
C ALA A 53 -7.67 3.38 -4.17
N ALA A 54 -6.48 3.54 -4.77
CA ALA A 54 -5.27 3.94 -4.06
C ALA A 54 -5.42 5.32 -3.41
N LYS A 55 -5.90 6.32 -4.16
CA LYS A 55 -6.12 7.68 -3.67
C LYS A 55 -7.09 7.71 -2.50
N THR A 56 -8.24 7.07 -2.62
CA THR A 56 -9.25 7.00 -1.54
C THR A 56 -8.67 6.36 -0.28
N HIS A 57 -7.87 5.31 -0.43
CA HIS A 57 -7.22 4.65 0.71
C HIS A 57 -6.19 5.55 1.40
N ILE A 58 -5.38 6.30 0.63
CA ILE A 58 -4.43 7.27 1.15
C ILE A 58 -5.15 8.39 1.90
N GLU A 59 -6.18 8.99 1.30
CA GLU A 59 -6.96 10.09 1.90
C GLU A 59 -7.70 9.67 3.18
N ALA A 60 -8.16 8.42 3.25
CA ALA A 60 -8.76 7.86 4.47
C ALA A 60 -7.72 7.61 5.58
N SER A 61 -6.46 7.38 5.22
CA SER A 61 -5.41 6.92 6.13
C SER A 61 -4.47 8.03 6.60
N TYR A 62 -4.15 9.00 5.76
CA TYR A 62 -3.22 10.09 6.07
C TYR A 62 -3.93 11.44 6.21
N LYS A 63 -3.36 12.34 7.02
CA LYS A 63 -3.81 13.74 7.12
C LYS A 63 -3.33 14.59 5.94
N VAL A 64 -2.37 14.10 5.19
CA VAL A 64 -1.76 14.75 4.03
C VAL A 64 -2.07 13.96 2.76
N GLY A 65 -2.18 14.65 1.64
CA GLY A 65 -2.36 14.01 0.32
C GLY A 65 -1.04 13.46 -0.23
N ALA A 66 -1.11 12.50 -1.15
CA ALA A 66 0.09 11.93 -1.79
C ALA A 66 0.96 13.00 -2.48
N GLY A 67 0.35 14.10 -2.96
CA GLY A 67 1.05 15.23 -3.56
C GLY A 67 1.87 16.06 -2.60
N GLU A 68 1.57 15.98 -1.31
CA GLU A 68 2.21 16.75 -0.23
C GLU A 68 3.37 16.00 0.44
N VAL A 69 3.54 14.72 0.12
CA VAL A 69 4.59 13.88 0.69
C VAL A 69 5.81 13.86 -0.22
N SER A 70 6.97 14.19 0.32
CA SER A 70 8.25 14.17 -0.39
C SER A 70 8.82 12.76 -0.48
N GLN A 71 9.71 12.54 -1.45
CA GLN A 71 10.44 11.27 -1.55
C GLN A 71 11.31 11.01 -0.31
N GLY A 72 11.87 12.07 0.30
CA GLY A 72 12.62 11.96 1.55
C GLY A 72 11.78 11.41 2.70
N GLN A 73 10.53 11.89 2.85
CA GLN A 73 9.61 11.35 3.86
C GLN A 73 9.28 9.87 3.61
N ILE A 74 9.11 9.46 2.34
CA ILE A 74 8.90 8.03 1.99
C ILE A 74 10.11 7.18 2.42
N VAL A 75 11.33 7.63 2.12
CA VAL A 75 12.57 6.92 2.48
C VAL A 75 12.71 6.82 4.00
N THR A 76 12.48 7.92 4.72
CA THR A 76 12.54 7.96 6.19
C THR A 76 11.49 7.03 6.80
N ALA A 77 10.24 7.08 6.33
CA ALA A 77 9.18 6.19 6.79
C ALA A 77 9.52 4.71 6.54
N GLN A 78 10.09 4.38 5.37
CA GLN A 78 10.55 3.02 5.09
C GLN A 78 11.64 2.57 6.07
N SER A 79 12.64 3.43 6.34
CA SER A 79 13.71 3.13 7.29
C SER A 79 13.18 2.85 8.70
N LEU A 80 12.14 3.58 9.13
CA LEU A 80 11.50 3.38 10.43
C LEU A 80 10.75 2.06 10.49
N ILE A 81 10.00 1.70 9.45
CA ILE A 81 9.34 0.41 9.35
C ILE A 81 10.37 -0.72 9.38
N ASP A 82 11.45 -0.61 8.61
CA ASP A 82 12.53 -1.59 8.59
C ASP A 82 13.23 -1.70 9.97
N LYS A 83 13.40 -0.58 10.70
CA LYS A 83 13.91 -0.55 12.07
C LYS A 83 13.00 -1.29 13.03
N ALA A 84 11.68 -1.05 12.96
CA ALA A 84 10.70 -1.75 13.80
C ALA A 84 10.71 -3.26 13.55
N TYR A 85 10.82 -3.68 12.31
CA TYR A 85 10.92 -5.10 11.96
C TYR A 85 12.23 -5.73 12.45
N ARG A 86 13.37 -5.04 12.33
CA ARG A 86 14.64 -5.53 12.89
C ARG A 86 14.58 -5.68 14.40
N LEU A 87 13.95 -4.72 15.07
CA LEU A 87 13.79 -4.74 16.52
C LEU A 87 12.87 -5.90 16.96
N LEU A 88 11.74 -6.09 16.28
CA LEU A 88 10.84 -7.22 16.52
C LEU A 88 11.56 -8.56 16.34
N ARG A 89 12.36 -8.69 15.30
CA ARG A 89 13.13 -9.90 14.99
C ARG A 89 14.22 -10.23 16.01
N SER A 90 14.84 -9.22 16.61
CA SER A 90 15.88 -9.44 17.61
C SER A 90 15.38 -10.06 18.91
N GLY A 91 14.04 -10.05 19.14
CA GLY A 91 13.43 -10.48 20.39
C GLY A 91 13.67 -9.52 21.57
N ASN A 92 14.52 -8.51 21.40
CA ASN A 92 14.88 -7.55 22.44
C ASN A 92 14.05 -6.25 22.34
N HIS A 93 12.75 -6.38 22.07
CA HIS A 93 11.86 -5.25 21.93
C HIS A 93 10.98 -5.08 23.18
N THR A 94 10.64 -3.84 23.46
CA THR A 94 9.66 -3.48 24.49
C THR A 94 8.52 -2.72 23.83
N GLN A 95 7.38 -2.63 24.52
CA GLN A 95 6.27 -1.79 24.09
C GLN A 95 6.74 -0.35 23.81
N SER A 96 7.56 0.21 24.72
CA SER A 96 8.07 1.59 24.59
C SER A 96 8.93 1.75 23.34
N SER A 97 9.91 0.86 23.12
CA SER A 97 10.82 0.96 21.98
C SER A 97 10.13 0.87 20.64
N LEU A 98 9.11 0.02 20.52
CA LEU A 98 8.31 -0.09 19.30
C LEU A 98 7.37 1.10 19.14
N ASN A 99 6.73 1.56 20.22
CA ASN A 99 5.87 2.74 20.19
C ASN A 99 6.62 4.03 19.87
N ASP A 100 7.90 4.14 20.25
CA ASP A 100 8.74 5.28 19.90
C ASP A 100 8.98 5.33 18.39
N ILE A 101 9.29 4.19 17.77
CA ILE A 101 9.44 4.10 16.31
C ILE A 101 8.11 4.42 15.59
N LEU A 102 7.00 3.89 16.09
CA LEU A 102 5.67 4.17 15.52
C LEU A 102 5.32 5.67 15.65
N ARG A 103 5.64 6.30 16.77
CA ARG A 103 5.43 7.74 17.00
C ARG A 103 6.23 8.56 16.00
N GLU A 104 7.49 8.20 15.77
CA GLU A 104 8.35 8.84 14.79
C GLU A 104 7.79 8.66 13.36
N LEU A 105 7.38 7.44 13.00
CA LEU A 105 6.75 7.13 11.72
C LEU A 105 5.52 8.02 11.45
N TYR A 106 4.65 8.16 12.46
CA TYR A 106 3.44 8.96 12.34
C TYR A 106 3.69 10.48 12.41
N THR A 107 4.88 10.89 12.83
CA THR A 107 5.35 12.28 12.73
C THR A 107 5.87 12.58 11.34
N VAL A 108 6.61 11.66 10.73
CA VAL A 108 7.15 11.79 9.36
C VAL A 108 6.01 11.90 8.33
N ILE A 109 4.99 11.05 8.44
CA ILE A 109 3.78 11.10 7.58
C ILE A 109 2.54 10.99 8.47
N PRO A 110 1.90 12.13 8.78
CA PRO A 110 0.81 12.18 9.76
C PRO A 110 -0.40 11.32 9.38
N ARG A 111 -0.79 10.42 10.30
CA ARG A 111 -1.91 9.50 10.16
C ARG A 111 -3.24 10.11 10.63
N ARG A 112 -4.35 9.71 10.01
CA ARG A 112 -5.69 9.93 10.55
C ARG A 112 -5.99 8.83 11.57
N MET A 113 -5.97 9.19 12.84
CA MET A 113 -6.22 8.27 13.95
C MET A 113 -7.54 8.64 14.62
N THR A 114 -8.50 7.73 14.59
CA THR A 114 -9.77 7.85 15.35
C THR A 114 -9.67 7.16 16.70
N ASP A 115 -8.90 6.08 16.78
CA ASP A 115 -8.63 5.31 17.99
C ASP A 115 -7.15 4.96 18.04
N THR A 116 -6.40 5.60 18.93
CA THR A 116 -4.95 5.42 19.06
C THR A 116 -4.55 4.00 19.42
N ARG A 117 -5.42 3.22 20.07
CA ARG A 117 -5.15 1.81 20.42
C ARG A 117 -4.92 0.93 19.20
N LYS A 118 -5.38 1.33 18.03
CA LYS A 118 -5.16 0.62 16.75
C LYS A 118 -3.80 0.92 16.10
N TYR A 119 -3.09 1.93 16.61
CA TYR A 119 -1.84 2.44 16.02
C TYR A 119 -0.65 2.31 16.95
N PHE A 120 -0.89 2.02 18.24
CA PHE A 120 0.13 1.86 19.25
C PHE A 120 -0.11 0.59 20.06
N LEU A 121 0.99 -0.01 20.49
CA LEU A 121 0.96 -1.20 21.33
C LEU A 121 0.44 -0.86 22.73
N GLN A 122 -0.44 -1.69 23.25
CA GLN A 122 -0.92 -1.60 24.61
C GLN A 122 0.04 -2.34 25.57
N GLN A 123 -0.19 -2.28 26.89
CA GLN A 123 0.68 -2.93 27.88
C GLN A 123 0.86 -4.42 27.63
N THR A 124 -0.21 -5.09 27.25
CA THR A 124 -0.18 -6.50 26.80
C THR A 124 -0.41 -6.54 25.30
N TYR A 125 0.57 -7.03 24.54
CA TYR A 125 0.49 -7.22 23.10
C TYR A 125 1.16 -8.54 22.70
N GLN A 126 0.76 -9.05 21.56
CA GLN A 126 1.38 -10.23 20.93
C GLN A 126 2.19 -9.78 19.70
N ASP A 127 3.30 -10.44 19.43
CA ASP A 127 4.15 -10.15 18.26
C ASP A 127 3.38 -10.30 16.94
N ALA A 128 2.37 -11.18 16.91
CA ALA A 128 1.46 -11.30 15.78
C ALA A 128 0.73 -9.97 15.49
N PHE A 129 0.24 -9.28 16.50
CA PHE A 129 -0.40 -7.96 16.34
C PHE A 129 0.59 -6.90 15.84
N VAL A 130 1.84 -6.90 16.37
CA VAL A 130 2.89 -5.99 15.89
C VAL A 130 3.17 -6.23 14.42
N THR A 131 3.28 -7.48 14.01
CA THR A 131 3.51 -7.88 12.64
C THR A 131 2.39 -7.42 11.71
N GLU A 132 1.13 -7.61 12.09
CA GLU A 132 -0.03 -7.15 11.32
C GLU A 132 -0.05 -5.62 11.19
N LEU A 133 0.24 -4.90 12.27
CA LEU A 133 0.32 -3.44 12.28
C LEU A 133 1.41 -2.95 11.31
N LEU A 134 2.62 -3.47 11.42
CA LEU A 134 3.74 -3.09 10.56
C LEU A 134 3.47 -3.46 9.08
N GLN A 135 2.83 -4.59 8.82
CA GLN A 135 2.43 -4.98 7.46
C GLN A 135 1.39 -4.02 6.88
N ALA A 136 0.43 -3.58 7.70
CA ALA A 136 -0.56 -2.59 7.28
C ALA A 136 0.10 -1.24 6.95
N GLU A 137 1.06 -0.78 7.77
CA GLU A 137 1.83 0.44 7.53
C GLU A 137 2.69 0.33 6.27
N GLN A 138 3.35 -0.83 6.05
CA GLN A 138 4.13 -1.08 4.84
C GLN A 138 3.26 -1.03 3.57
N ASN A 139 2.12 -1.72 3.56
CA ASN A 139 1.21 -1.74 2.41
C ASN A 139 0.70 -0.32 2.09
N LEU A 140 0.41 0.46 3.11
CA LEU A 140 -0.04 1.82 2.95
C LEU A 140 1.07 2.74 2.44
N LEU A 141 2.31 2.58 2.94
CA LEU A 141 3.49 3.32 2.46
C LEU A 141 3.80 2.97 0.99
N ASP A 142 3.73 1.70 0.59
CA ASP A 142 3.92 1.27 -0.79
C ASP A 142 2.85 1.89 -1.71
N THR A 143 1.59 1.93 -1.25
CA THR A 143 0.49 2.58 -1.97
C THR A 143 0.75 4.08 -2.14
N LEU A 144 1.16 4.76 -1.08
CA LEU A 144 1.52 6.17 -1.09
C LEU A 144 2.70 6.44 -2.03
N ALA A 145 3.78 5.65 -1.94
CA ALA A 145 4.96 5.76 -2.79
C ALA A 145 4.63 5.58 -4.28
N SER A 146 3.66 4.71 -4.62
CA SER A 146 3.19 4.53 -5.98
C SER A 146 2.50 5.78 -6.53
N GLN A 147 1.80 6.52 -5.68
CA GLN A 147 1.08 7.74 -6.07
C GLN A 147 1.99 8.98 -6.10
N THR A 148 3.06 9.02 -5.29
CA THR A 148 4.03 10.13 -5.32
C THR A 148 4.90 10.10 -6.57
N LYS A 149 5.20 8.91 -7.09
CA LYS A 149 5.95 8.73 -8.35
C LYS A 149 5.13 9.11 -9.58
N THR A 150 3.82 9.05 -9.52
CA THR A 150 2.89 9.37 -10.61
C THR A 150 2.52 10.85 -10.65
N LYS A 151 3.51 11.75 -10.72
CA LYS A 151 3.28 13.20 -10.92
C LYS A 151 3.51 13.70 -12.36
N PRO A 152 3.43 12.89 -13.44
CA PRO A 152 3.46 13.49 -14.76
C PRO A 152 2.15 14.26 -15.00
N ALA A 153 2.23 15.37 -15.68
CA ALA A 153 1.05 16.13 -16.15
C ALA A 153 0.09 15.25 -16.97
N LYS A 154 0.60 14.14 -17.49
CA LYS A 154 -0.15 13.14 -18.28
C LYS A 154 0.20 11.74 -17.79
N ILE A 155 -0.82 10.95 -17.44
CA ILE A 155 -0.66 9.53 -17.11
C ILE A 155 -0.84 8.72 -18.38
N THR A 156 0.22 8.02 -18.80
CA THR A 156 0.22 7.03 -19.87
C THR A 156 0.69 5.68 -19.32
N LEU A 157 0.56 4.60 -20.08
CA LEU A 157 1.09 3.30 -19.66
C LEU A 157 2.62 3.34 -19.53
N ASP A 158 3.31 4.10 -20.40
CA ASP A 158 4.77 4.27 -20.32
C ASP A 158 5.19 5.00 -19.04
N THR A 159 4.48 6.07 -18.64
CA THR A 159 4.78 6.77 -17.39
C THR A 159 4.51 5.92 -16.15
N LEU A 160 3.64 4.91 -16.28
CA LEU A 160 3.40 3.92 -15.24
C LEU A 160 4.41 2.75 -15.27
N GLY A 161 5.22 2.64 -16.33
CA GLY A 161 6.13 1.51 -16.56
C GLY A 161 5.41 0.20 -16.89
N LEU A 162 4.21 0.30 -17.46
CA LEU A 162 3.31 -0.84 -17.67
C LEU A 162 2.89 -0.97 -19.15
N GLU A 163 2.72 -2.20 -19.57
CA GLU A 163 1.94 -2.57 -20.75
C GLU A 163 0.68 -3.28 -20.28
N ILE A 164 -0.50 -2.77 -20.65
CA ILE A 164 -1.79 -3.35 -20.27
C ILE A 164 -2.64 -3.49 -21.52
N THR A 165 -3.13 -4.69 -21.76
CA THR A 165 -4.07 -5.01 -22.85
C THR A 165 -5.22 -5.84 -22.33
N PRO A 166 -6.42 -5.77 -22.92
CA PRO A 166 -7.44 -6.78 -22.70
C PRO A 166 -6.88 -8.17 -23.00
N ALA A 167 -7.23 -9.17 -22.20
CA ALA A 167 -6.76 -10.53 -22.39
C ALA A 167 -7.20 -11.09 -23.73
N SER A 168 -6.31 -11.81 -24.42
CA SER A 168 -6.65 -12.57 -25.63
C SER A 168 -7.64 -13.69 -25.32
N GLN A 169 -8.33 -14.21 -26.36
CA GLN A 169 -9.22 -15.36 -26.17
C GLN A 169 -8.46 -16.57 -25.58
N LYS A 170 -7.24 -16.80 -26.06
CA LYS A 170 -6.35 -17.85 -25.54
C LYS A 170 -6.06 -17.69 -24.04
N ASP A 171 -5.81 -16.46 -23.58
CA ASP A 171 -5.57 -16.18 -22.14
C ASP A 171 -6.85 -16.39 -21.33
N ARG A 172 -8.00 -15.97 -21.86
CA ARG A 172 -9.32 -16.17 -21.23
C ARG A 172 -9.63 -17.65 -21.06
N ASP A 173 -9.43 -18.46 -22.09
CA ASP A 173 -9.65 -19.90 -22.08
C ASP A 173 -8.72 -20.59 -21.09
N LEU A 174 -7.44 -20.18 -21.03
CA LEU A 174 -6.48 -20.69 -20.07
C LEU A 174 -6.91 -20.40 -18.63
N ILE A 175 -7.37 -19.17 -18.36
CA ILE A 175 -7.85 -18.77 -17.02
C ILE A 175 -9.13 -19.53 -16.69
N ALA A 176 -10.10 -19.60 -17.61
CA ALA A 176 -11.35 -20.34 -17.41
C ALA A 176 -11.11 -21.82 -17.09
N LYS A 177 -10.18 -22.46 -17.81
CA LYS A 177 -9.80 -23.87 -17.57
C LYS A 177 -9.13 -24.08 -16.20
N LYS A 178 -8.39 -23.08 -15.70
CA LYS A 178 -7.64 -23.18 -14.43
C LYS A 178 -8.42 -22.71 -13.22
N THR A 179 -9.47 -21.94 -13.43
CA THR A 179 -10.26 -21.36 -12.33
C THR A 179 -11.35 -22.33 -11.91
N ASP A 180 -11.44 -22.57 -10.61
CA ASP A 180 -12.36 -23.56 -10.01
C ASP A 180 -13.77 -23.01 -9.72
N PHE A 181 -14.12 -21.88 -10.34
CA PHE A 181 -15.46 -21.28 -10.32
C PHE A 181 -15.69 -20.45 -11.58
N LYS A 182 -16.95 -20.14 -11.87
CA LYS A 182 -17.31 -19.32 -13.04
C LYS A 182 -16.80 -17.90 -12.87
N VAL A 183 -15.79 -17.52 -13.65
CA VAL A 183 -15.29 -16.15 -13.71
C VAL A 183 -16.22 -15.36 -14.63
N GLY A 184 -16.72 -14.22 -14.13
CA GLY A 184 -17.35 -13.23 -15.00
C GLY A 184 -16.31 -12.75 -16.02
N THR A 185 -16.57 -13.01 -17.29
CA THR A 185 -15.57 -12.95 -18.37
C THR A 185 -15.11 -11.54 -18.76
N ASN A 186 -15.65 -10.50 -18.16
CA ASN A 186 -15.69 -9.20 -18.81
C ASN A 186 -14.49 -8.27 -18.54
N ARG A 187 -13.58 -8.63 -17.61
CA ARG A 187 -12.48 -7.74 -17.23
C ARG A 187 -11.22 -8.51 -16.87
N ILE A 188 -10.70 -9.27 -17.83
CA ILE A 188 -9.40 -9.91 -17.72
C ILE A 188 -8.41 -9.10 -18.56
N PHE A 189 -7.30 -8.71 -17.94
CA PHE A 189 -6.26 -7.93 -18.59
C PHE A 189 -4.94 -8.69 -18.51
N LYS A 190 -4.15 -8.61 -19.56
CA LYS A 190 -2.74 -8.97 -19.56
C LYS A 190 -1.94 -7.75 -19.15
N VAL A 191 -1.10 -7.90 -18.14
CA VAL A 191 -0.25 -6.83 -17.63
C VAL A 191 1.20 -7.28 -17.70
N THR A 192 2.08 -6.45 -18.27
CA THR A 192 3.52 -6.64 -18.30
C THR A 192 4.18 -5.42 -17.68
N ASN A 193 5.11 -5.65 -16.76
CA ASN A 193 6.01 -4.64 -16.24
C ASN A 193 7.41 -5.00 -16.72
N LYS A 194 8.01 -4.18 -17.57
CA LYS A 194 9.31 -4.46 -18.20
C LYS A 194 10.42 -4.71 -17.18
N ALA A 195 10.44 -3.96 -16.08
CA ALA A 195 11.46 -4.12 -15.05
C ALA A 195 11.34 -5.46 -14.32
N THR A 196 10.12 -5.87 -13.97
CA THR A 196 9.90 -7.16 -13.31
C THR A 196 10.09 -8.34 -14.26
N GLU A 197 9.73 -8.18 -15.53
CA GLU A 197 9.92 -9.19 -16.56
C GLU A 197 11.42 -9.43 -16.84
N GLN A 198 12.23 -8.37 -16.90
CA GLN A 198 13.68 -8.48 -17.04
C GLN A 198 14.36 -9.13 -15.85
N ALA A 199 13.86 -8.86 -14.64
CA ALA A 199 14.35 -9.48 -13.41
C ALA A 199 13.93 -10.95 -13.27
N PHE A 200 12.89 -11.39 -13.99
CA PHE A 200 12.38 -12.75 -13.91
C PHE A 200 13.30 -13.75 -14.57
N LYS A 201 13.94 -14.59 -13.78
CA LYS A 201 14.74 -15.71 -14.28
C LYS A 201 13.84 -16.87 -14.66
N LYS A 202 13.65 -17.09 -15.96
CA LYS A 202 12.90 -18.22 -16.48
C LYS A 202 13.65 -19.53 -16.17
N GLY A 203 13.18 -20.26 -15.15
CA GLY A 203 13.63 -21.63 -14.91
C GLY A 203 13.01 -22.61 -15.93
N ARG A 204 13.46 -23.87 -15.90
CA ARG A 204 12.93 -24.93 -16.79
C ARG A 204 11.44 -25.22 -16.62
N LYS A 205 10.84 -24.90 -15.45
CA LYS A 205 9.42 -25.13 -15.13
C LYS A 205 8.80 -23.86 -14.57
N THR A 206 7.85 -23.30 -15.26
CA THR A 206 7.00 -22.19 -14.80
C THR A 206 5.59 -22.69 -14.49
N LYS A 207 4.94 -22.09 -13.50
CA LYS A 207 3.55 -22.37 -13.15
C LYS A 207 2.75 -21.08 -13.14
N LEU A 208 1.50 -21.15 -13.64
CA LEU A 208 0.53 -20.08 -13.44
C LEU A 208 -0.12 -20.29 -12.07
N LEU A 209 0.01 -19.29 -11.20
CA LEU A 209 -0.51 -19.29 -9.84
C LEU A 209 -1.37 -18.04 -9.61
N TYR A 210 -2.18 -18.07 -8.56
CA TYR A 210 -3.05 -16.96 -8.16
C TYR A 210 -2.48 -16.22 -6.95
N HIS A 211 -2.60 -14.91 -6.99
CA HIS A 211 -2.34 -14.02 -5.85
C HIS A 211 -3.50 -13.05 -5.70
N GLY A 212 -3.95 -12.81 -4.47
CA GLY A 212 -5.03 -11.89 -4.16
C GLY A 212 -4.53 -10.74 -3.29
N THR A 213 -4.95 -9.52 -3.60
CA THR A 213 -4.71 -8.35 -2.78
C THR A 213 -5.87 -7.36 -2.89
N ARG A 214 -5.93 -6.36 -1.99
CA ARG A 214 -6.93 -5.29 -2.03
C ARG A 214 -6.76 -4.41 -3.27
N ASN A 215 -7.87 -3.84 -3.76
CA ASN A 215 -7.85 -2.97 -4.94
C ASN A 215 -6.93 -1.76 -4.79
N CYS A 216 -6.80 -1.20 -3.59
CA CYS A 216 -5.91 -0.06 -3.33
C CYS A 216 -4.42 -0.39 -3.51
N ASN A 217 -4.01 -1.64 -3.34
CA ASN A 217 -2.62 -2.07 -3.45
C ASN A 217 -2.21 -2.38 -4.90
N TRP A 218 -3.17 -2.65 -5.80
CA TRP A 218 -2.85 -3.13 -7.15
C TRP A 218 -1.94 -2.20 -7.93
N MET A 219 -2.12 -0.87 -7.84
CA MET A 219 -1.26 0.04 -8.58
C MET A 219 0.21 -0.10 -8.14
N ALA A 220 0.47 -0.19 -6.84
CA ALA A 220 1.81 -0.42 -6.31
C ALA A 220 2.37 -1.78 -6.74
N VAL A 221 1.57 -2.84 -6.66
CA VAL A 221 1.96 -4.20 -7.08
C VAL A 221 2.29 -4.26 -8.57
N LEU A 222 1.49 -3.63 -9.43
CA LEU A 222 1.74 -3.64 -10.88
C LEU A 222 3.02 -2.86 -11.24
N GLN A 223 3.28 -1.74 -10.57
CA GLN A 223 4.46 -0.91 -10.84
C GLN A 223 5.77 -1.44 -10.24
N GLN A 224 5.71 -2.10 -9.10
CA GLN A 224 6.90 -2.48 -8.33
C GLN A 224 7.10 -3.99 -8.24
N GLY A 225 6.13 -4.78 -8.67
CA GLY A 225 6.06 -6.22 -8.45
C GLY A 225 5.65 -6.58 -7.03
N LEU A 226 5.43 -7.87 -6.80
CA LEU A 226 5.26 -8.42 -5.46
C LEU A 226 6.62 -8.45 -4.76
N LYS A 227 6.66 -7.97 -3.52
CA LYS A 227 7.89 -7.89 -2.73
C LYS A 227 7.79 -8.78 -1.50
N ILE A 228 8.88 -9.48 -1.18
CA ILE A 228 9.04 -10.13 0.12
C ILE A 228 9.40 -9.01 1.09
N ARG A 229 8.48 -8.67 1.96
CA ARG A 229 8.67 -7.70 3.04
C ARG A 229 7.85 -8.12 4.26
N PRO A 230 8.42 -7.99 5.41
CA PRO A 230 9.82 -7.71 5.75
C PRO A 230 10.69 -8.95 5.61
N GLN A 231 11.99 -8.79 5.37
CA GLN A 231 12.90 -9.94 5.39
C GLN A 231 13.00 -10.48 6.81
N GLY A 232 12.68 -11.77 7.02
CA GLY A 232 12.91 -12.52 8.23
C GLY A 232 11.89 -12.36 9.36
N VAL A 233 10.66 -11.89 9.12
CA VAL A 233 9.57 -11.86 10.12
C VAL A 233 8.48 -12.85 9.73
N GLN A 234 8.14 -13.76 10.63
CA GLN A 234 6.93 -14.57 10.48
C GLN A 234 5.70 -13.67 10.61
N THR A 235 5.03 -13.42 9.49
CA THR A 235 3.76 -12.68 9.48
C THR A 235 2.61 -13.63 9.75
N THR A 236 1.55 -13.14 10.39
CA THR A 236 0.31 -13.90 10.57
C THR A 236 -0.20 -14.35 9.20
N GLY A 237 -0.35 -15.65 9.01
CA GLY A 237 -0.61 -16.25 7.70
C GLY A 237 0.64 -16.66 6.92
N SER A 238 1.84 -16.40 7.43
CA SER A 238 3.10 -16.86 6.85
C SER A 238 3.55 -18.21 7.45
N LEU A 239 2.75 -19.24 7.21
CA LEU A 239 3.00 -20.60 7.71
C LEU A 239 4.39 -21.14 7.32
N PHE A 240 4.99 -20.61 6.27
CA PHE A 240 6.28 -21.05 5.71
C PHE A 240 7.35 -19.94 5.70
N GLY A 241 7.21 -18.90 6.55
CA GLY A 241 8.18 -17.81 6.68
C GLY A 241 8.02 -16.68 5.65
N ASP A 242 9.12 -15.95 5.42
CA ASP A 242 9.14 -14.77 4.54
C ASP A 242 9.06 -15.17 3.07
N ALA A 243 7.89 -15.10 2.50
CA ALA A 243 7.64 -15.48 1.13
C ALA A 243 6.47 -14.69 0.52
N ILE A 244 6.43 -14.66 -0.79
CA ILE A 244 5.23 -14.26 -1.51
C ILE A 244 4.36 -15.51 -1.67
N TYR A 245 3.17 -15.47 -1.11
CA TYR A 245 2.26 -16.60 -1.12
C TYR A 245 1.38 -16.61 -2.36
N PHE A 246 1.36 -17.75 -3.01
CA PHE A 246 0.52 -18.00 -4.17
C PHE A 246 -0.39 -19.21 -3.92
N ALA A 247 -1.49 -19.28 -4.64
CA ALA A 247 -2.41 -20.40 -4.59
C ALA A 247 -2.54 -21.07 -5.96
N ASN A 248 -2.69 -22.39 -5.96
CA ASN A 248 -3.04 -23.15 -7.16
C ASN A 248 -4.51 -22.97 -7.56
N LYS A 249 -5.37 -22.58 -6.61
CA LYS A 249 -6.81 -22.37 -6.80
C LYS A 249 -7.15 -20.89 -6.59
N ALA A 250 -7.91 -20.32 -7.53
CA ALA A 250 -8.32 -18.92 -7.47
C ALA A 250 -9.18 -18.62 -6.24
N ARG A 251 -10.04 -19.54 -5.81
CA ARG A 251 -10.91 -19.39 -4.63
C ARG A 251 -10.13 -19.04 -3.38
N LYS A 252 -8.94 -19.62 -3.17
CA LYS A 252 -8.10 -19.28 -2.02
C LYS A 252 -7.59 -17.82 -2.08
N SER A 253 -7.23 -17.37 -3.27
CA SER A 253 -6.72 -15.99 -3.47
C SER A 253 -7.80 -14.93 -3.37
N ILE A 254 -9.05 -15.26 -3.70
CA ILE A 254 -10.21 -14.34 -3.61
C ILE A 254 -10.42 -13.86 -2.18
N GLY A 255 -10.20 -14.71 -1.18
CA GLY A 255 -10.30 -14.34 0.24
C GLY A 255 -9.41 -13.14 0.64
N TYR A 256 -8.40 -12.82 -0.14
CA TYR A 256 -7.49 -11.69 0.10
C TYR A 256 -7.77 -10.46 -0.79
N THR A 257 -8.86 -10.45 -1.52
CA THR A 257 -9.25 -9.34 -2.40
C THR A 257 -10.27 -8.41 -1.73
N SER A 258 -10.70 -7.34 -2.43
CA SER A 258 -11.77 -6.45 -1.98
C SER A 258 -13.17 -6.91 -2.40
N LEU A 259 -13.35 -8.18 -2.75
CA LEU A 259 -14.65 -8.74 -3.09
C LEU A 259 -15.50 -8.95 -1.83
N ARG A 260 -16.81 -8.73 -1.95
CA ARG A 260 -17.76 -9.00 -0.86
C ARG A 260 -17.66 -10.47 -0.42
N GLY A 261 -17.55 -10.68 0.91
CA GLY A 261 -17.34 -12.02 1.48
C GLY A 261 -15.87 -12.46 1.54
N SER A 262 -14.92 -11.63 1.14
CA SER A 262 -13.49 -11.83 1.43
C SER A 262 -13.14 -11.35 2.84
N TYR A 263 -11.98 -11.75 3.37
CA TYR A 263 -11.49 -11.30 4.69
C TYR A 263 -11.40 -9.78 4.83
N TRP A 264 -11.33 -9.04 3.71
CA TRP A 264 -11.10 -7.62 3.66
C TRP A 264 -12.29 -6.81 3.14
N ALA A 265 -13.38 -7.47 2.80
CA ALA A 265 -14.63 -6.83 2.46
C ALA A 265 -15.47 -6.71 3.74
N GLY A 266 -15.22 -5.64 4.49
CA GLY A 266 -16.08 -5.23 5.58
C GLY A 266 -17.29 -4.50 5.07
#